data_3c0dc7dc942d72bcc38317328878a414
#
_entry.id   3c0dc7dc942d72bcc38317328878a414
#
_cell.length_a   1.000
_cell.length_b   1.000
_cell.length_c   1.000
_cell.angle_alpha   90.00
_cell.angle_beta   90.00
_cell.angle_gamma   90.00
#
_symmetry.space_group_name_H-M   'P 1'
#
loop_
_entity.id
_entity.type
_entity.pdbx_description
1 polymer ?
#
loop_
_entity_poly.entity_id
_entity_poly.type
_entity_poly.pdbx_seq_one_letter_code
_entity_poly.pdbx_strand_id
1 'polypeptide(L)'
;MKNIFKEKDVETTTDDIDPFHINSHNLTILNTWKKFPKKLLWMFISAFLFNLGIATFLAKAGTVASGTSALIQVITYTFESLRQYFAIFYLLINLPFIIIFWKKNSRLFMILTLYWLVFQIVSEFFFYGFDPNKPYVIRDWLQHDFSIYYTSYDLDGTKISWTVYPNGNFTGSSLVNELGQPIGSNIVGQWQNWTLQKDVINESTQQVVLKAGTHGWTYFRNLNPHLNMNVETWPVIIYTLGGSVLGGLAAAIAWKHWGSTAGSDIFIYYISRVKKMSVGKVSFRIACCFAAFSIVVIGILEYTGNVLDHPWDGSVYLVRCISTVFYIGFYNLIINFIYPKYKKVKIEIYSSKINDICIHFKNINYWHAYSIIKQTSGFTQQENSRIETIALFLEQNEILREIHKVDPKAWINVIPVLNVKGKFNTQKVE
;
A
#
# COMPACT_ATOMS: atom_id res chain seq x y z
N MET A 1 -51.41 19.91 19.13
CA MET A 1 -49.97 20.15 19.10
C MET A 1 -49.33 19.33 17.98
N LYS A 2 -49.48 19.79 16.78
CA LYS A 2 -48.81 19.31 15.55
C LYS A 2 -48.10 20.51 14.97
N ASN A 3 -46.87 20.34 14.53
CA ASN A 3 -45.97 21.30 13.87
C ASN A 3 -44.93 21.99 14.76
N ILE A 4 -43.88 21.25 15.16
CA ILE A 4 -42.59 21.83 15.43
C ILE A 4 -41.54 20.74 15.09
N PHE A 5 -41.24 20.51 13.83
CA PHE A 5 -39.97 19.96 13.29
C PHE A 5 -40.12 19.86 11.78
N LYS A 6 -40.18 21.00 11.09
CA LYS A 6 -39.69 21.07 9.74
C LYS A 6 -38.16 21.13 9.84
N GLU A 7 -37.53 19.98 9.77
CA GLU A 7 -36.11 19.90 9.41
C GLU A 7 -35.95 20.56 8.04
N LYS A 8 -35.34 21.74 8.01
CA LYS A 8 -34.76 22.23 6.78
C LYS A 8 -33.65 21.25 6.45
N ASP A 9 -33.83 20.44 5.44
CA ASP A 9 -32.77 19.82 4.70
C ASP A 9 -31.83 20.93 4.21
N VAL A 10 -30.80 21.21 5.00
CA VAL A 10 -29.67 21.99 4.54
C VAL A 10 -28.91 21.02 3.61
N GLU A 11 -29.29 21.05 2.33
CA GLU A 11 -28.37 20.64 1.29
C GLU A 11 -27.08 21.41 1.52
N THR A 12 -26.11 20.74 2.15
CA THR A 12 -24.73 21.20 2.15
C THR A 12 -24.22 21.02 0.73
N THR A 13 -24.47 22.03 -0.10
CA THR A 13 -23.77 22.18 -1.36
C THR A 13 -22.29 22.15 -1.05
N THR A 14 -21.57 21.32 -1.78
CA THR A 14 -20.14 21.06 -1.65
C THR A 14 -19.24 22.29 -1.93
N ASP A 15 -19.83 23.45 -2.10
CA ASP A 15 -19.17 24.67 -2.56
C ASP A 15 -18.69 25.61 -1.42
N ASP A 16 -19.09 25.38 -0.17
CA ASP A 16 -18.72 26.21 0.98
C ASP A 16 -17.63 25.57 1.86
N ILE A 17 -16.57 25.07 1.25
CA ILE A 17 -15.36 24.76 2.02
C ILE A 17 -14.63 26.07 2.28
N ASP A 18 -14.67 26.55 3.52
CA ASP A 18 -13.97 27.75 3.94
C ASP A 18 -12.49 27.70 3.50
N PRO A 19 -12.00 28.67 2.70
CA PRO A 19 -10.61 28.72 2.25
C PRO A 19 -9.60 28.67 3.39
N PHE A 20 -9.97 29.14 4.58
CA PHE A 20 -9.14 29.09 5.78
C PHE A 20 -8.86 27.66 6.23
N HIS A 21 -9.82 26.75 6.14
CA HIS A 21 -9.60 25.34 6.49
C HIS A 21 -8.78 24.59 5.45
N ILE A 22 -8.70 25.06 4.22
CA ILE A 22 -7.86 24.44 3.19
C ILE A 22 -6.37 24.73 3.42
N ASN A 23 -6.02 25.92 3.88
CA ASN A 23 -4.64 26.35 4.12
C ASN A 23 -4.44 27.11 5.42
N SER A 24 -4.81 26.50 6.55
CA SER A 24 -4.74 27.09 7.90
C SER A 24 -3.33 27.55 8.33
N HIS A 25 -2.29 27.01 7.68
CA HIS A 25 -0.89 27.33 8.01
C HIS A 25 -0.20 28.23 6.98
N ASN A 26 -0.92 28.83 6.05
CA ASN A 26 -0.35 29.60 4.94
C ASN A 26 0.86 28.90 4.30
N LEU A 27 0.64 27.65 3.84
CA LEU A 27 1.67 26.81 3.29
C LEU A 27 1.86 27.09 1.80
N THR A 28 3.12 27.15 1.42
CA THR A 28 3.59 27.13 0.03
C THR A 28 4.52 25.94 -0.15
N ILE A 29 4.77 25.55 -1.39
CA ILE A 29 5.72 24.47 -1.69
C ILE A 29 7.07 24.79 -1.04
N LEU A 30 7.56 26.03 -1.16
CA LEU A 30 8.88 26.44 -0.68
C LEU A 30 9.00 26.58 0.84
N ASN A 31 7.91 26.88 1.59
CA ASN A 31 8.00 27.07 3.03
C ASN A 31 7.71 25.81 3.85
N THR A 32 7.18 24.76 3.21
CA THR A 32 6.78 23.53 3.90
C THR A 32 7.98 22.80 4.50
N TRP A 33 9.14 22.82 3.84
CA TRP A 33 10.33 22.14 4.37
C TRP A 33 10.86 22.80 5.66
N LYS A 34 10.65 24.11 5.83
CA LYS A 34 11.00 24.81 7.07
C LYS A 34 9.99 24.55 8.20
N LYS A 35 8.69 24.53 7.85
CA LYS A 35 7.62 24.37 8.83
C LYS A 35 7.42 22.91 9.28
N PHE A 36 7.59 21.95 8.38
CA PHE A 36 7.28 20.53 8.63
C PHE A 36 8.39 19.56 8.17
N PRO A 37 9.67 19.76 8.59
CA PRO A 37 10.77 18.91 8.13
C PRO A 37 10.59 17.43 8.49
N LYS A 38 10.05 17.15 9.69
CA LYS A 38 9.78 15.77 10.13
C LYS A 38 8.75 15.06 9.22
N LYS A 39 7.74 15.78 8.73
CA LYS A 39 6.75 15.18 7.82
C LYS A 39 7.36 14.88 6.46
N LEU A 40 8.24 15.74 5.95
CA LEU A 40 8.98 15.49 4.71
C LEU A 40 9.91 14.30 4.82
N LEU A 41 10.60 14.13 5.95
CA LEU A 41 11.40 12.93 6.20
C LEU A 41 10.55 11.64 6.11
N TRP A 42 9.36 11.64 6.71
CA TRP A 42 8.46 10.50 6.61
C TRP A 42 7.92 10.28 5.20
N MET A 43 7.73 11.36 4.41
CA MET A 43 7.38 11.22 2.99
C MET A 43 8.53 10.57 2.19
N PHE A 44 9.78 10.96 2.47
CA PHE A 44 10.95 10.33 1.85
C PHE A 44 11.05 8.83 2.23
N ILE A 45 10.94 8.50 3.52
CA ILE A 45 10.95 7.10 3.99
C ILE A 45 9.84 6.29 3.32
N SER A 46 8.63 6.87 3.22
CA SER A 46 7.51 6.23 2.54
C SER A 46 7.81 5.97 1.05
N ALA A 47 8.31 6.96 0.33
CA ALA A 47 8.67 6.82 -1.08
C ALA A 47 9.78 5.78 -1.30
N PHE A 48 10.78 5.77 -0.42
CA PHE A 48 11.86 4.79 -0.45
C PHE A 48 11.35 3.36 -0.23
N LEU A 49 10.51 3.14 0.80
CA LEU A 49 9.91 1.83 1.08
C LEU A 49 9.00 1.36 -0.06
N PHE A 50 8.26 2.27 -0.67
CA PHE A 50 7.41 1.96 -1.81
C PHE A 50 8.23 1.46 -3.00
N ASN A 51 9.30 2.18 -3.37
CA ASN A 51 10.19 1.77 -4.45
C ASN A 51 10.99 0.50 -4.11
N LEU A 52 11.39 0.32 -2.87
CA LEU A 52 11.99 -0.93 -2.41
C LEU A 52 11.03 -2.10 -2.64
N GLY A 53 9.75 -1.96 -2.28
CA GLY A 53 8.72 -2.96 -2.51
C GLY A 53 8.51 -3.27 -4.00
N ILE A 54 8.56 -2.26 -4.87
CA ILE A 54 8.48 -2.45 -6.31
C ILE A 54 9.73 -3.18 -6.81
N ALA A 55 10.91 -2.70 -6.48
CA ALA A 55 12.18 -3.21 -7.00
C ALA A 55 12.46 -4.66 -6.57
N THR A 56 12.15 -5.01 -5.30
CA THR A 56 12.44 -6.33 -4.75
C THR A 56 11.35 -7.37 -5.03
N PHE A 57 10.08 -6.95 -5.03
CA PHE A 57 8.95 -7.87 -5.04
C PHE A 57 8.00 -7.69 -6.22
N LEU A 58 7.41 -6.51 -6.39
CA LEU A 58 6.30 -6.33 -7.34
C LEU A 58 6.75 -6.45 -8.80
N ALA A 59 7.95 -5.99 -9.13
CA ALA A 59 8.52 -6.16 -10.47
C ALA A 59 8.64 -7.63 -10.87
N LYS A 60 8.94 -8.51 -9.91
CA LYS A 60 9.07 -9.95 -10.12
C LYS A 60 7.72 -10.68 -10.08
N ALA A 61 6.78 -10.18 -9.28
CA ALA A 61 5.43 -10.74 -9.21
C ALA A 61 4.67 -10.59 -10.54
N GLY A 62 5.01 -9.61 -11.36
CA GLY A 62 4.27 -9.31 -12.58
C GLY A 62 2.78 -9.05 -12.33
N THR A 63 2.44 -8.58 -11.11
CA THR A 63 1.04 -8.29 -10.76
C THR A 63 0.48 -7.18 -11.62
N VAL A 64 -0.80 -7.26 -11.91
CA VAL A 64 -1.51 -6.20 -12.61
C VAL A 64 -1.65 -5.01 -11.67
N ALA A 65 -1.15 -3.85 -12.06
CA ALA A 65 -1.21 -2.66 -11.23
C ALA A 65 -2.65 -2.19 -10.99
N SER A 66 -2.87 -1.54 -9.86
CA SER A 66 -4.15 -0.94 -9.51
C SER A 66 -4.01 0.58 -9.33
N GLY A 67 -5.13 1.30 -9.41
CA GLY A 67 -5.11 2.76 -9.34
C GLY A 67 -4.53 3.39 -10.62
N THR A 68 -3.96 4.59 -10.52
CA THR A 68 -3.39 5.29 -11.68
C THR A 68 -2.15 4.63 -12.26
N SER A 69 -1.42 3.84 -11.47
CA SER A 69 -0.30 3.03 -11.95
C SER A 69 -0.71 1.98 -12.99
N ALA A 70 -1.97 1.57 -12.98
CA ALA A 70 -2.53 0.69 -14.00
C ALA A 70 -2.46 1.28 -15.41
N LEU A 71 -2.77 2.56 -15.54
CA LEU A 71 -2.69 3.27 -16.84
C LEU A 71 -1.26 3.32 -17.35
N ILE A 72 -0.30 3.54 -16.44
CA ILE A 72 1.12 3.59 -16.79
C ILE A 72 1.61 2.20 -17.18
N GLN A 73 1.18 1.17 -16.46
CA GLN A 73 1.53 -0.21 -16.77
C GLN A 73 1.05 -0.60 -18.18
N VAL A 74 -0.16 -0.21 -18.58
CA VAL A 74 -0.66 -0.43 -19.95
C VAL A 74 0.27 0.25 -20.97
N ILE A 75 0.66 1.51 -20.73
CA ILE A 75 1.56 2.25 -21.63
C ILE A 75 2.94 1.58 -21.70
N THR A 76 3.52 1.23 -20.55
CA THR A 76 4.88 0.67 -20.49
C THR A 76 4.95 -0.78 -20.95
N TYR A 77 3.86 -1.52 -20.96
CA TYR A 77 3.77 -2.85 -21.54
C TYR A 77 3.61 -2.79 -23.06
N THR A 78 2.87 -1.80 -23.57
CA THR A 78 2.72 -1.59 -25.02
C THR A 78 4.01 -1.03 -25.65
N PHE A 79 4.74 -0.18 -24.90
CA PHE A 79 5.95 0.49 -25.38
C PHE A 79 7.11 0.22 -24.41
N GLU A 80 7.85 -0.84 -24.63
CA GLU A 80 8.95 -1.28 -23.78
C GLU A 80 10.01 -0.20 -23.51
N SER A 81 10.34 0.60 -24.54
CA SER A 81 11.28 1.73 -24.44
C SER A 81 10.88 2.80 -23.39
N LEU A 82 9.61 2.85 -23.03
CA LEU A 82 9.08 3.80 -22.03
C LEU A 82 9.14 3.27 -20.59
N ARG A 83 9.45 1.99 -20.40
CA ARG A 83 9.45 1.32 -19.08
C ARG A 83 10.40 1.97 -18.07
N GLN A 84 11.57 2.41 -18.53
CA GLN A 84 12.58 3.10 -17.73
C GLN A 84 12.11 4.46 -17.17
N TYR A 85 11.06 5.04 -17.74
CA TYR A 85 10.52 6.35 -17.34
C TYR A 85 9.24 6.25 -16.52
N PHE A 86 9.00 5.09 -15.90
CA PHE A 86 7.76 4.82 -15.16
C PHE A 86 7.44 5.92 -14.13
N ALA A 87 8.42 6.35 -13.32
CA ALA A 87 8.21 7.39 -12.30
C ALA A 87 7.87 8.75 -12.91
N ILE A 88 8.47 9.08 -14.05
CA ILE A 88 8.16 10.33 -14.77
C ILE A 88 6.73 10.30 -15.29
N PHE A 89 6.30 9.19 -15.90
CA PHE A 89 4.91 9.02 -16.32
C PHE A 89 3.96 9.03 -15.13
N TYR A 90 4.38 8.45 -13.99
CA TYR A 90 3.61 8.49 -12.76
C TYR A 90 3.38 9.93 -12.28
N LEU A 91 4.41 10.77 -12.30
CA LEU A 91 4.27 12.20 -12.01
C LEU A 91 3.31 12.88 -13.00
N LEU A 92 3.49 12.68 -14.30
CA LEU A 92 2.71 13.35 -15.35
C LEU A 92 1.21 12.98 -15.26
N ILE A 93 0.86 11.72 -15.07
CA ILE A 93 -0.52 11.26 -14.92
C ILE A 93 -1.17 11.81 -13.63
N ASN A 94 -0.37 12.09 -12.60
CA ASN A 94 -0.88 12.63 -11.36
C ASN A 94 -1.05 14.16 -11.36
N LEU A 95 -0.39 14.90 -12.26
CA LEU A 95 -0.52 16.35 -12.34
C LEU A 95 -1.96 16.84 -12.53
N PRO A 96 -2.78 16.27 -13.42
CA PRO A 96 -4.19 16.65 -13.56
C PRO A 96 -4.97 16.50 -12.25
N PHE A 97 -4.77 15.39 -11.51
CA PHE A 97 -5.42 15.19 -10.21
C PHE A 97 -4.97 16.23 -9.18
N ILE A 98 -3.68 16.56 -9.16
CA ILE A 98 -3.16 17.61 -8.27
C ILE A 98 -3.82 18.94 -8.60
N ILE A 99 -3.93 19.32 -9.86
CA ILE A 99 -4.52 20.60 -10.29
C ILE A 99 -6.02 20.66 -9.92
N ILE A 100 -6.78 19.61 -10.26
CA ILE A 100 -8.24 19.56 -10.02
C ILE A 100 -8.56 19.63 -8.53
N PHE A 101 -7.80 18.88 -7.70
CA PHE A 101 -8.06 18.76 -6.27
C PHE A 101 -7.26 19.74 -5.41
N TRP A 102 -6.43 20.62 -6.03
CA TRP A 102 -5.61 21.59 -5.31
C TRP A 102 -6.39 22.52 -4.40
N LYS A 103 -7.58 22.95 -4.83
CA LYS A 103 -8.49 23.81 -4.05
C LYS A 103 -9.51 23.04 -3.21
N LYS A 104 -9.68 21.73 -3.45
CA LYS A 104 -10.66 20.89 -2.77
C LYS A 104 -10.08 20.12 -1.58
N ASN A 105 -8.80 19.81 -1.61
CA ASN A 105 -8.08 19.08 -0.57
C ASN A 105 -7.25 20.02 0.31
N SER A 106 -6.89 19.55 1.51
CA SER A 106 -5.99 20.28 2.41
C SER A 106 -4.65 20.60 1.71
N ARG A 107 -4.19 21.85 1.84
CA ARG A 107 -2.96 22.32 1.21
C ARG A 107 -1.75 21.51 1.67
N LEU A 108 -1.69 21.19 2.97
CA LEU A 108 -0.61 20.37 3.53
C LEU A 108 -0.56 19.00 2.86
N PHE A 109 -1.73 18.34 2.71
CA PHE A 109 -1.83 17.04 2.05
C PHE A 109 -1.33 17.10 0.60
N MET A 110 -1.77 18.10 -0.17
CA MET A 110 -1.41 18.24 -1.57
C MET A 110 0.08 18.50 -1.77
N ILE A 111 0.68 19.38 -0.93
CA ILE A 111 2.10 19.70 -0.99
C ILE A 111 2.94 18.48 -0.59
N LEU A 112 2.59 17.78 0.48
CA LEU A 112 3.33 16.59 0.92
C LEU A 112 3.24 15.46 -0.12
N THR A 113 2.08 15.29 -0.77
CA THR A 113 1.92 14.33 -1.87
C THR A 113 2.78 14.72 -3.08
N LEU A 114 2.90 16.01 -3.40
CA LEU A 114 3.81 16.47 -4.45
C LEU A 114 5.28 16.17 -4.11
N TYR A 115 5.70 16.42 -2.87
CA TYR A 115 7.05 16.05 -2.41
C TYR A 115 7.26 14.53 -2.47
N TRP A 116 6.24 13.74 -2.12
CA TRP A 116 6.32 12.29 -2.22
C TRP A 116 6.59 11.84 -3.66
N LEU A 117 5.91 12.43 -4.66
CA LEU A 117 6.17 12.15 -6.08
C LEU A 117 7.62 12.46 -6.49
N VAL A 118 8.16 13.58 -6.02
CA VAL A 118 9.58 13.92 -6.27
C VAL A 118 10.51 12.90 -5.61
N PHE A 119 10.25 12.54 -4.36
CA PHE A 119 11.06 11.55 -3.64
C PHE A 119 10.94 10.15 -4.27
N GLN A 120 9.81 9.81 -4.85
CA GLN A 120 9.63 8.57 -5.57
C GLN A 120 10.55 8.49 -6.80
N ILE A 121 10.65 9.56 -7.57
CA ILE A 121 11.58 9.63 -8.71
C ILE A 121 13.04 9.47 -8.23
N VAL A 122 13.43 10.20 -7.19
CA VAL A 122 14.78 10.08 -6.63
C VAL A 122 15.07 8.67 -6.14
N SER A 123 14.11 8.04 -5.44
CA SER A 123 14.26 6.68 -4.95
C SER A 123 14.31 5.64 -6.07
N GLU A 124 13.57 5.83 -7.15
CA GLU A 124 13.61 4.95 -8.31
C GLU A 124 14.99 4.97 -8.97
N PHE A 125 15.58 6.16 -9.18
CA PHE A 125 16.94 6.26 -9.68
C PHE A 125 17.98 5.64 -8.73
N PHE A 126 17.73 5.69 -7.42
CA PHE A 126 18.60 5.03 -6.46
C PHE A 126 18.60 3.51 -6.64
N PHE A 127 17.45 2.88 -6.94
CA PHE A 127 17.35 1.43 -7.11
C PHE A 127 17.75 0.95 -8.50
N TYR A 128 17.45 1.71 -9.55
CA TYR A 128 17.61 1.27 -10.95
C TYR A 128 18.78 1.95 -11.68
N GLY A 129 19.36 3.02 -11.12
CA GLY A 129 20.37 3.84 -11.79
C GLY A 129 19.77 4.75 -12.85
N PHE A 130 20.62 5.58 -13.47
CA PHE A 130 20.21 6.53 -14.50
C PHE A 130 20.19 5.92 -15.91
N ASP A 131 21.01 4.90 -16.13
CA ASP A 131 21.18 4.26 -17.45
C ASP A 131 20.87 2.75 -17.31
N PRO A 132 19.77 2.27 -17.90
CA PRO A 132 19.38 0.86 -17.81
C PRO A 132 20.38 -0.07 -18.51
N ASN A 133 21.20 0.44 -19.45
CA ASN A 133 22.16 -0.36 -20.20
C ASN A 133 23.52 -0.47 -19.50
N LYS A 134 23.74 0.26 -18.41
CA LYS A 134 24.98 0.17 -17.63
C LYS A 134 24.82 -0.73 -16.42
N PRO A 135 25.88 -1.47 -16.05
CA PRO A 135 25.90 -2.26 -14.81
C PRO A 135 25.58 -1.35 -13.62
N TYR A 136 24.64 -1.80 -12.76
CA TYR A 136 24.29 -1.10 -11.55
C TYR A 136 24.08 -2.07 -10.41
N VAL A 137 24.95 -2.05 -9.41
CA VAL A 137 25.05 -3.06 -8.37
C VAL A 137 23.73 -3.32 -7.64
N ILE A 138 23.02 -2.27 -7.25
CA ILE A 138 21.76 -2.42 -6.48
C ILE A 138 20.68 -3.08 -7.34
N ARG A 139 20.49 -2.62 -8.58
CA ARG A 139 19.54 -3.22 -9.52
C ARG A 139 19.90 -4.68 -9.79
N ASP A 140 21.16 -4.96 -10.11
CA ASP A 140 21.61 -6.30 -10.45
C ASP A 140 21.40 -7.23 -9.25
N TRP A 141 21.76 -6.80 -8.04
CA TRP A 141 21.51 -7.55 -6.82
C TRP A 141 20.01 -7.81 -6.57
N LEU A 142 19.16 -6.80 -6.69
CA LEU A 142 17.71 -6.96 -6.47
C LEU A 142 17.05 -7.82 -7.54
N GLN A 143 17.47 -7.71 -8.79
CA GLN A 143 16.83 -8.41 -9.91
C GLN A 143 17.35 -9.82 -10.08
N HIS A 144 18.64 -10.07 -9.83
CA HIS A 144 19.29 -11.34 -10.10
C HIS A 144 19.59 -12.13 -8.83
N ASP A 145 20.30 -11.55 -7.89
CA ASP A 145 20.79 -12.27 -6.70
C ASP A 145 19.67 -12.43 -5.65
N PHE A 146 18.85 -11.40 -5.46
CA PHE A 146 17.69 -11.44 -4.57
C PHE A 146 16.43 -11.90 -5.31
N SER A 147 16.39 -13.16 -5.73
CA SER A 147 15.27 -13.73 -6.48
C SER A 147 15.01 -15.19 -6.11
N ILE A 148 13.75 -15.60 -6.28
CA ILE A 148 13.33 -16.99 -6.19
C ILE A 148 13.23 -17.51 -7.60
N TYR A 149 13.92 -18.61 -7.87
CA TYR A 149 13.94 -19.28 -9.16
C TYR A 149 13.36 -20.67 -9.06
N TYR A 150 12.89 -21.18 -10.16
CA TYR A 150 12.55 -22.59 -10.25
C TYR A 150 13.09 -23.17 -11.56
N THR A 151 13.29 -24.47 -11.57
CA THR A 151 13.88 -25.20 -12.68
C THR A 151 12.91 -26.19 -13.22
N SER A 152 12.87 -26.31 -14.53
CA SER A 152 12.28 -27.42 -15.23
C SER A 152 13.38 -28.31 -15.80
N TYR A 153 13.20 -29.63 -15.74
CA TYR A 153 14.10 -30.60 -16.34
C TYR A 153 13.53 -31.10 -17.65
N ASP A 154 14.36 -31.15 -18.69
CA ASP A 154 14.07 -31.94 -19.84
C ASP A 154 14.36 -33.42 -19.57
N LEU A 155 13.61 -34.33 -20.15
CA LEU A 155 13.72 -35.79 -19.88
C LEU A 155 15.07 -36.40 -20.15
N ASP A 156 15.84 -35.78 -21.03
CA ASP A 156 17.17 -36.27 -21.40
C ASP A 156 18.24 -35.94 -20.36
N GLY A 157 17.88 -35.23 -19.25
CA GLY A 157 18.81 -34.83 -18.20
C GLY A 157 19.93 -33.87 -18.61
N THR A 158 19.90 -33.40 -19.86
CA THR A 158 20.95 -32.59 -20.47
C THR A 158 20.65 -31.11 -20.57
N LYS A 159 19.39 -30.71 -20.47
CA LYS A 159 18.99 -29.31 -20.52
C LYS A 159 18.19 -28.93 -19.29
N ILE A 160 18.68 -27.95 -18.53
CA ILE A 160 17.97 -27.32 -17.44
C ILE A 160 17.41 -26.01 -17.97
N SER A 161 16.08 -25.92 -18.10
CA SER A 161 15.42 -24.67 -18.41
C SER A 161 15.20 -23.90 -17.12
N TRP A 162 15.63 -22.65 -17.09
CA TRP A 162 15.40 -21.76 -15.98
C TRP A 162 14.26 -20.84 -16.30
N THR A 163 13.36 -20.75 -15.40
CA THR A 163 12.38 -19.67 -15.44
C THR A 163 12.64 -18.75 -14.26
N VAL A 164 13.10 -17.56 -14.53
CA VAL A 164 13.19 -16.48 -13.55
C VAL A 164 11.85 -15.76 -13.56
N TYR A 165 11.16 -15.79 -12.47
CA TYR A 165 9.89 -15.10 -12.42
C TYR A 165 10.13 -13.59 -12.24
N PRO A 166 9.54 -12.69 -13.06
CA PRO A 166 8.56 -12.85 -14.13
C PRO A 166 9.13 -12.90 -15.57
N ASN A 167 10.41 -13.01 -15.78
CA ASN A 167 11.11 -12.61 -17.01
C ASN A 167 11.32 -13.71 -18.07
N GLY A 168 10.57 -14.77 -18.05
CA GLY A 168 10.63 -15.75 -19.14
C GLY A 168 11.60 -16.93 -18.93
N ASN A 169 11.71 -17.80 -19.93
CA ASN A 169 12.51 -19.02 -19.90
C ASN A 169 13.97 -18.74 -20.29
N PHE A 170 14.91 -19.24 -19.50
CA PHE A 170 16.34 -19.13 -19.78
C PHE A 170 16.97 -20.53 -19.79
N THR A 171 17.86 -20.76 -20.74
CA THR A 171 18.68 -21.98 -20.76
C THR A 171 19.91 -21.74 -19.91
N GLY A 172 20.06 -22.49 -18.83
CA GLY A 172 21.19 -22.38 -17.90
C GLY A 172 22.11 -23.59 -17.95
N SER A 173 23.33 -23.38 -17.54
CA SER A 173 24.30 -24.45 -17.30
C SER A 173 24.23 -24.95 -15.87
N SER A 174 24.71 -26.17 -15.66
CA SER A 174 24.62 -26.99 -14.43
C SER A 174 24.55 -26.25 -13.10
N LEU A 175 23.50 -26.55 -12.35
CA LEU A 175 23.32 -26.15 -10.95
C LEU A 175 24.03 -27.13 -10.02
N VAL A 176 24.53 -26.60 -8.93
CA VAL A 176 25.05 -27.41 -7.83
C VAL A 176 24.40 -26.98 -6.51
N ASN A 177 24.24 -27.92 -5.58
CA ASN A 177 23.84 -27.64 -4.21
C ASN A 177 25.00 -27.03 -3.40
N GLU A 178 24.76 -26.70 -2.14
CA GLU A 178 25.79 -26.15 -1.23
C GLU A 178 27.01 -27.06 -1.08
N LEU A 179 26.89 -28.36 -1.36
CA LEU A 179 27.96 -29.35 -1.31
C LEU A 179 28.70 -29.50 -2.66
N GLY A 180 28.40 -28.65 -3.65
CA GLY A 180 29.03 -28.73 -4.97
C GLY A 180 28.54 -29.89 -5.84
N GLN A 181 27.46 -30.58 -5.45
CA GLN A 181 26.91 -31.71 -6.20
C GLN A 181 25.92 -31.20 -7.25
N PRO A 182 25.93 -31.74 -8.48
CA PRO A 182 24.96 -31.38 -9.49
C PRO A 182 23.55 -31.75 -9.02
N ILE A 183 22.64 -30.81 -9.15
CA ILE A 183 21.24 -31.04 -8.83
C ILE A 183 20.62 -31.79 -10.01
N GLY A 184 20.45 -33.09 -9.83
CA GLY A 184 20.01 -33.99 -10.90
C GLY A 184 18.51 -34.14 -11.01
N SER A 185 18.08 -34.83 -12.07
CA SER A 185 16.69 -35.04 -12.50
C SER A 185 15.78 -35.81 -11.51
N ASN A 186 16.33 -36.39 -10.45
CA ASN A 186 15.57 -37.24 -9.53
C ASN A 186 15.01 -36.51 -8.29
N ILE A 187 15.17 -35.20 -8.19
CA ILE A 187 14.70 -34.43 -7.05
C ILE A 187 13.31 -33.90 -7.35
N VAL A 188 12.32 -34.49 -6.72
CA VAL A 188 10.91 -34.12 -6.87
C VAL A 188 10.41 -33.42 -5.62
N GLY A 189 9.86 -32.22 -5.78
CA GLY A 189 9.10 -31.55 -4.73
C GLY A 189 9.94 -31.10 -3.52
N GLN A 190 11.23 -30.80 -3.67
CA GLN A 190 12.11 -30.40 -2.58
C GLN A 190 12.66 -28.97 -2.77
N TRP A 191 12.75 -28.25 -1.68
CA TRP A 191 13.47 -26.98 -1.63
C TRP A 191 14.97 -27.24 -1.54
N GLN A 192 15.72 -26.60 -2.42
CA GLN A 192 17.17 -26.74 -2.48
C GLN A 192 17.85 -25.38 -2.52
N ASN A 193 18.92 -25.24 -1.74
CA ASN A 193 19.90 -24.17 -1.93
C ASN A 193 20.74 -24.48 -3.16
N TRP A 194 21.03 -23.46 -3.91
CA TRP A 194 21.86 -23.63 -5.10
C TRP A 194 22.76 -22.42 -5.33
N THR A 195 23.87 -22.68 -6.00
CA THR A 195 24.80 -21.66 -6.50
C THR A 195 25.00 -21.86 -7.98
N LEU A 196 24.84 -20.79 -8.74
CA LEU A 196 25.02 -20.85 -10.18
C LEU A 196 26.50 -20.89 -10.54
N GLN A 197 26.94 -21.91 -11.30
CA GLN A 197 28.34 -22.06 -11.71
C GLN A 197 28.73 -21.25 -12.94
N LYS A 198 27.79 -21.01 -13.85
CA LYS A 198 28.00 -20.25 -15.08
C LYS A 198 26.89 -19.25 -15.27
N ASP A 199 27.18 -18.20 -16.04
CA ASP A 199 26.18 -17.21 -16.41
C ASP A 199 25.00 -17.84 -17.17
N VAL A 200 23.80 -17.42 -16.81
CA VAL A 200 22.58 -17.73 -17.59
C VAL A 200 22.39 -16.61 -18.60
N ILE A 201 22.32 -16.98 -19.85
CA ILE A 201 22.20 -16.05 -20.97
C ILE A 201 20.82 -16.23 -21.59
N ASN A 202 20.14 -15.12 -21.84
CA ASN A 202 18.92 -15.13 -22.65
C ASN A 202 19.30 -15.40 -24.10
N GLU A 203 18.85 -16.52 -24.66
CA GLU A 203 19.22 -16.95 -26.02
C GLU A 203 18.80 -15.96 -27.10
N SER A 204 17.69 -15.26 -26.90
CA SER A 204 17.16 -14.33 -27.91
C SER A 204 17.88 -12.96 -27.87
N THR A 205 18.30 -12.49 -26.71
CA THR A 205 18.92 -11.18 -26.55
C THR A 205 20.43 -11.24 -26.32
N GLN A 206 21.00 -12.44 -26.09
CA GLN A 206 22.41 -12.67 -25.73
C GLN A 206 22.85 -11.89 -24.47
N GLN A 207 21.90 -11.46 -23.65
CA GLN A 207 22.20 -10.76 -22.40
C GLN A 207 22.31 -11.74 -21.23
N VAL A 208 23.27 -11.47 -20.35
CA VAL A 208 23.42 -12.22 -19.10
C VAL A 208 22.28 -11.86 -18.16
N VAL A 209 21.46 -12.82 -17.83
CA VAL A 209 20.31 -12.67 -16.94
C VAL A 209 20.66 -13.00 -15.51
N LEU A 210 21.48 -14.03 -15.32
CA LEU A 210 22.00 -14.44 -14.02
C LEU A 210 23.50 -14.66 -14.13
N LYS A 211 24.24 -14.11 -13.19
CA LYS A 211 25.71 -14.25 -13.14
C LYS A 211 26.12 -15.51 -12.40
N ALA A 212 27.24 -16.08 -12.79
CA ALA A 212 27.90 -17.11 -12.00
C ALA A 212 28.13 -16.63 -10.55
N GLY A 213 27.92 -17.52 -9.60
CA GLY A 213 27.99 -17.19 -8.17
C GLY A 213 26.67 -16.71 -7.55
N THR A 214 25.61 -16.53 -8.36
CA THR A 214 24.26 -16.25 -7.81
C THR A 214 23.80 -17.40 -6.92
N HIS A 215 23.35 -17.07 -5.71
CA HIS A 215 22.79 -18.01 -4.74
C HIS A 215 21.28 -17.87 -4.67
N GLY A 216 20.60 -18.98 -4.44
CA GLY A 216 19.15 -18.94 -4.30
C GLY A 216 18.55 -20.21 -3.73
N TRP A 217 17.28 -20.13 -3.45
CA TRP A 217 16.44 -21.26 -3.10
C TRP A 217 15.47 -21.52 -4.23
N THR A 218 15.31 -22.79 -4.59
CA THR A 218 14.35 -23.15 -5.60
C THR A 218 13.60 -24.41 -5.22
N TYR A 219 12.39 -24.52 -5.73
CA TYR A 219 11.58 -25.72 -5.60
C TYR A 219 11.74 -26.54 -6.88
N PHE A 220 12.21 -27.77 -6.73
CA PHE A 220 12.37 -28.69 -7.83
C PHE A 220 11.15 -29.59 -7.97
N ARG A 221 10.66 -29.68 -9.18
CA ARG A 221 9.59 -30.59 -9.55
C ARG A 221 10.00 -31.37 -10.79
N ASN A 222 9.78 -32.69 -10.74
CA ASN A 222 9.96 -33.52 -11.93
C ASN A 222 8.87 -33.20 -12.95
N LEU A 223 9.25 -32.84 -14.16
CA LEU A 223 8.29 -32.55 -15.22
C LEU A 223 7.80 -33.84 -15.86
N ASN A 224 6.50 -33.94 -16.04
CA ASN A 224 5.93 -35.00 -16.87
C ASN A 224 6.26 -34.68 -18.33
N PRO A 225 6.89 -35.62 -19.10
CA PRO A 225 7.35 -35.40 -20.47
C PRO A 225 6.26 -35.01 -21.47
N HIS A 226 5.02 -35.32 -21.15
CA HIS A 226 3.88 -35.04 -22.02
C HIS A 226 3.22 -33.68 -21.77
N LEU A 227 3.68 -32.93 -20.74
CA LEU A 227 3.17 -31.62 -20.39
C LEU A 227 4.27 -30.58 -20.56
N ASN A 228 4.42 -30.08 -21.75
CA ASN A 228 5.45 -29.12 -22.16
C ASN A 228 5.42 -27.76 -21.42
N MET A 229 4.55 -27.57 -20.45
CA MET A 229 4.42 -26.27 -19.75
C MET A 229 3.91 -26.44 -18.33
N ASN A 230 4.79 -26.76 -17.39
CA ASN A 230 4.48 -26.55 -15.97
C ASN A 230 5.33 -25.39 -15.43
N VAL A 231 4.96 -24.18 -15.81
CA VAL A 231 5.51 -22.97 -15.20
C VAL A 231 5.00 -22.91 -13.76
N GLU A 232 5.90 -23.04 -12.80
CA GLU A 232 5.55 -22.91 -11.40
C GLU A 232 5.17 -21.46 -11.09
N THR A 233 3.95 -21.24 -10.66
CA THR A 233 3.39 -19.89 -10.49
C THR A 233 3.38 -19.42 -9.03
N TRP A 234 3.67 -20.30 -8.07
CA TRP A 234 3.63 -20.00 -6.64
C TRP A 234 4.59 -18.85 -6.19
N PRO A 235 5.77 -18.61 -6.81
CA PRO A 235 6.62 -17.48 -6.42
C PRO A 235 5.92 -16.12 -6.57
N VAL A 236 4.99 -16.00 -7.50
CA VAL A 236 4.17 -14.78 -7.68
C VAL A 236 3.44 -14.40 -6.40
N ILE A 237 2.89 -15.39 -5.70
CA ILE A 237 2.14 -15.17 -4.46
C ILE A 237 3.07 -14.62 -3.38
N ILE A 238 4.26 -15.20 -3.21
CA ILE A 238 5.24 -14.73 -2.21
C ILE A 238 5.71 -13.32 -2.51
N TYR A 239 6.09 -13.05 -3.76
CA TYR A 239 6.48 -11.70 -4.17
C TYR A 239 5.34 -10.70 -4.00
N THR A 240 4.11 -11.09 -4.33
CA THR A 240 2.93 -10.25 -4.13
C THR A 240 2.71 -9.91 -2.66
N LEU A 241 2.83 -10.89 -1.75
CA LEU A 241 2.70 -10.67 -0.32
C LEU A 241 3.79 -9.74 0.21
N GLY A 242 5.06 -9.96 -0.14
CA GLY A 242 6.16 -9.07 0.24
C GLY A 242 5.95 -7.63 -0.26
N GLY A 243 5.57 -7.49 -1.52
CA GLY A 243 5.25 -6.20 -2.14
C GLY A 243 4.06 -5.51 -1.49
N SER A 244 3.01 -6.26 -1.12
CA SER A 244 1.83 -5.70 -0.45
C SER A 244 2.14 -5.18 0.96
N VAL A 245 3.03 -5.88 1.68
CA VAL A 245 3.48 -5.44 3.02
C VAL A 245 4.26 -4.13 2.91
N LEU A 246 5.29 -4.07 2.07
CA LEU A 246 6.10 -2.85 1.92
C LEU A 246 5.29 -1.69 1.34
N GLY A 247 4.50 -1.94 0.30
CA GLY A 247 3.63 -0.94 -0.30
C GLY A 247 2.57 -0.41 0.67
N GLY A 248 1.92 -1.32 1.40
CA GLY A 248 0.93 -0.98 2.43
C GLY A 248 1.52 -0.18 3.59
N LEU A 249 2.72 -0.55 4.07
CA LEU A 249 3.46 0.22 5.09
C LEU A 249 3.82 1.61 4.57
N ALA A 250 4.36 1.70 3.35
CA ALA A 250 4.70 2.97 2.72
C ALA A 250 3.49 3.91 2.64
N ALA A 251 2.37 3.40 2.13
CA ALA A 251 1.13 4.18 2.05
C ALA A 251 0.61 4.57 3.44
N ALA A 252 0.59 3.65 4.38
CA ALA A 252 0.13 3.93 5.74
C ALA A 252 0.98 5.00 6.45
N ILE A 253 2.31 4.99 6.24
CA ILE A 253 3.21 6.03 6.74
C ILE A 253 2.87 7.37 6.09
N ALA A 254 2.71 7.43 4.76
CA ALA A 254 2.35 8.65 4.05
C ALA A 254 1.03 9.23 4.60
N TRP A 255 -0.02 8.41 4.70
CA TRP A 255 -1.32 8.82 5.23
C TRP A 255 -1.27 9.30 6.68
N LYS A 256 -0.52 8.60 7.55
CA LYS A 256 -0.34 8.99 8.95
C LYS A 256 0.34 10.35 9.10
N HIS A 257 1.19 10.71 8.18
CA HIS A 257 1.93 11.96 8.17
C HIS A 257 1.35 13.04 7.24
N TRP A 258 0.06 12.94 6.91
CA TRP A 258 -0.72 13.94 6.15
C TRP A 258 -0.36 14.05 4.67
N GLY A 259 0.22 13.03 4.09
CA GLY A 259 0.45 12.91 2.66
C GLY A 259 -0.18 11.66 2.09
N SER A 260 0.20 11.28 0.87
CA SER A 260 -0.24 10.05 0.22
C SER A 260 0.81 9.54 -0.76
N THR A 261 0.56 8.34 -1.29
CA THR A 261 1.36 7.77 -2.37
C THR A 261 0.94 8.28 -3.75
N ALA A 262 0.25 9.42 -3.80
CA ALA A 262 -0.30 10.03 -5.01
C ALA A 262 -1.32 9.13 -5.75
N GLY A 263 -1.45 9.27 -7.05
CA GLY A 263 -2.38 8.47 -7.83
C GLY A 263 -3.83 8.70 -7.43
N SER A 264 -4.56 7.59 -7.35
CA SER A 264 -5.94 7.59 -6.90
C SER A 264 -6.12 8.09 -5.46
N ASP A 265 -5.05 8.14 -4.66
CA ASP A 265 -5.10 8.58 -3.26
C ASP A 265 -5.59 10.03 -3.12
N ILE A 266 -5.29 10.91 -4.07
CA ILE A 266 -5.75 12.30 -4.08
C ILE A 266 -7.28 12.36 -4.12
N PHE A 267 -7.87 11.51 -4.93
CA PHE A 267 -9.30 11.36 -5.06
C PHE A 267 -9.92 10.63 -3.87
N ILE A 268 -9.24 9.59 -3.36
CA ILE A 268 -9.62 8.84 -2.17
C ILE A 268 -9.69 9.78 -0.96
N TYR A 269 -8.71 10.69 -0.80
CA TYR A 269 -8.71 11.68 0.27
C TYR A 269 -9.97 12.56 0.22
N TYR A 270 -10.31 13.08 -0.96
CA TYR A 270 -11.52 13.89 -1.15
C TYR A 270 -12.80 13.12 -0.77
N ILE A 271 -12.97 11.91 -1.31
CA ILE A 271 -14.17 11.10 -1.01
C ILE A 271 -14.23 10.71 0.46
N SER A 272 -13.08 10.28 1.03
CA SER A 272 -12.99 9.90 2.45
C SER A 272 -13.42 11.04 3.36
N ARG A 273 -13.01 12.28 3.02
CA ARG A 273 -13.36 13.49 3.76
C ARG A 273 -14.84 13.86 3.61
N VAL A 274 -15.36 13.87 2.39
CA VAL A 274 -16.77 14.22 2.13
C VAL A 274 -17.71 13.17 2.71
N LYS A 275 -17.42 11.88 2.51
CA LYS A 275 -18.30 10.78 2.97
C LYS A 275 -17.99 10.30 4.39
N LYS A 276 -16.99 10.87 5.07
CA LYS A 276 -16.54 10.46 6.42
C LYS A 276 -16.29 8.94 6.54
N MET A 277 -15.71 8.35 5.50
CA MET A 277 -15.39 6.93 5.41
C MET A 277 -13.90 6.69 5.60
N SER A 278 -13.51 5.54 6.17
CA SER A 278 -12.09 5.20 6.31
C SER A 278 -11.39 5.15 4.95
N VAL A 279 -10.17 5.67 4.91
CA VAL A 279 -9.32 5.73 3.71
C VAL A 279 -9.21 4.36 3.04
N GLY A 280 -8.88 3.31 3.80
CA GLY A 280 -8.72 1.98 3.24
C GLY A 280 -10.01 1.38 2.67
N LYS A 281 -11.21 1.70 3.22
CA LYS A 281 -12.48 1.26 2.61
C LYS A 281 -12.71 1.92 1.26
N VAL A 282 -12.42 3.21 1.13
CA VAL A 282 -12.57 3.94 -0.12
C VAL A 282 -11.51 3.48 -1.12
N SER A 283 -10.25 3.36 -0.67
CA SER A 283 -9.12 2.86 -1.43
C SER A 283 -9.39 1.47 -2.01
N PHE A 284 -9.86 0.53 -1.19
CA PHE A 284 -10.19 -0.82 -1.65
C PHE A 284 -11.20 -0.82 -2.81
N ARG A 285 -12.29 -0.06 -2.70
CA ARG A 285 -13.32 0.00 -3.76
C ARG A 285 -12.78 0.58 -5.06
N ILE A 286 -12.00 1.67 -4.96
CA ILE A 286 -11.41 2.33 -6.13
C ILE A 286 -10.35 1.42 -6.76
N ALA A 287 -9.50 0.79 -5.94
CA ALA A 287 -8.50 -0.14 -6.41
C ALA A 287 -9.10 -1.34 -7.14
N CYS A 288 -10.21 -1.90 -6.66
CA CYS A 288 -10.94 -2.98 -7.36
C CYS A 288 -11.45 -2.54 -8.74
N CYS A 289 -11.98 -1.32 -8.87
CA CYS A 289 -12.43 -0.80 -10.17
C CYS A 289 -11.27 -0.67 -11.17
N PHE A 290 -10.14 -0.08 -10.73
CA PHE A 290 -8.96 0.04 -11.58
C PHE A 290 -8.35 -1.31 -11.92
N ALA A 291 -8.29 -2.24 -10.96
CA ALA A 291 -7.78 -3.59 -11.19
C ALA A 291 -8.63 -4.35 -12.21
N ALA A 292 -9.96 -4.28 -12.09
CA ALA A 292 -10.85 -4.91 -13.07
C ALA A 292 -10.60 -4.37 -14.48
N PHE A 293 -10.48 -3.04 -14.64
CA PHE A 293 -10.12 -2.41 -15.92
C PHE A 293 -8.76 -2.92 -16.43
N SER A 294 -7.74 -2.90 -15.58
CA SER A 294 -6.37 -3.31 -15.97
C SER A 294 -6.28 -4.78 -16.34
N ILE A 295 -6.95 -5.65 -15.58
CA ILE A 295 -7.02 -7.08 -15.87
C ILE A 295 -7.60 -7.30 -17.28
N VAL A 296 -8.66 -6.61 -17.64
CA VAL A 296 -9.24 -6.77 -18.98
C VAL A 296 -8.29 -6.26 -20.06
N VAL A 297 -7.75 -5.05 -19.91
CA VAL A 297 -6.92 -4.43 -20.94
C VAL A 297 -5.60 -5.16 -21.12
N ILE A 298 -4.89 -5.48 -20.01
CA ILE A 298 -3.61 -6.20 -20.09
C ILE A 298 -3.82 -7.62 -20.60
N GLY A 299 -4.92 -8.29 -20.20
CA GLY A 299 -5.25 -9.61 -20.72
C GLY A 299 -5.45 -9.62 -22.23
N ILE A 300 -6.12 -8.61 -22.80
CA ILE A 300 -6.26 -8.45 -24.24
C ILE A 300 -4.89 -8.22 -24.90
N LEU A 301 -4.05 -7.35 -24.33
CA LEU A 301 -2.72 -7.04 -24.86
C LEU A 301 -1.81 -8.27 -24.87
N GLU A 302 -1.79 -9.06 -23.80
CA GLU A 302 -1.03 -10.31 -23.74
C GLU A 302 -1.59 -11.37 -24.70
N TYR A 303 -2.92 -11.54 -24.74
CA TYR A 303 -3.58 -12.48 -25.66
C TYR A 303 -3.30 -12.17 -27.13
N THR A 304 -3.23 -10.89 -27.51
CA THR A 304 -2.94 -10.43 -28.86
C THR A 304 -1.44 -10.41 -29.19
N GLY A 305 -0.56 -10.79 -28.23
CA GLY A 305 0.89 -10.81 -28.42
C GLY A 305 1.55 -9.43 -28.47
N ASN A 306 0.85 -8.39 -28.00
CA ASN A 306 1.39 -7.03 -27.96
C ASN A 306 2.32 -6.78 -26.76
N VAL A 307 2.49 -7.77 -25.88
CA VAL A 307 3.40 -7.71 -24.71
C VAL A 307 4.43 -8.82 -24.87
N LEU A 308 5.63 -8.46 -25.30
CA LEU A 308 6.68 -9.44 -25.59
C LEU A 308 7.22 -10.15 -24.36
N ASP A 309 7.34 -9.43 -23.24
CA ASP A 309 7.86 -9.95 -21.97
C ASP A 309 6.93 -10.94 -21.27
N HIS A 310 5.67 -10.95 -21.63
CA HIS A 310 4.64 -11.80 -21.03
C HIS A 310 3.82 -12.49 -22.13
N PRO A 311 4.35 -13.53 -22.75
CA PRO A 311 3.59 -14.33 -23.70
C PRO A 311 2.34 -14.92 -23.02
N TRP A 312 1.25 -15.00 -23.75
CA TRP A 312 -0.03 -15.47 -23.22
C TRP A 312 0.08 -16.89 -22.67
N ASP A 313 -0.14 -17.03 -21.39
CA ASP A 313 -0.39 -18.29 -20.70
C ASP A 313 -1.56 -18.07 -19.73
N GLY A 314 -2.68 -18.74 -19.99
CA GLY A 314 -3.91 -18.56 -19.24
C GLY A 314 -3.77 -18.92 -17.75
N SER A 315 -2.93 -19.90 -17.40
CA SER A 315 -2.71 -20.32 -16.01
C SER A 315 -1.86 -19.30 -15.23
N VAL A 316 -0.78 -18.84 -15.84
CA VAL A 316 0.11 -17.80 -15.28
C VAL A 316 -0.66 -16.50 -15.12
N TYR A 317 -1.43 -16.12 -16.16
CA TYR A 317 -2.24 -14.90 -16.12
C TYR A 317 -3.30 -14.95 -15.02
N LEU A 318 -3.99 -16.09 -14.86
CA LEU A 318 -4.97 -16.27 -13.78
C LEU A 318 -4.34 -16.11 -12.39
N VAL A 319 -3.17 -16.71 -12.16
CA VAL A 319 -2.46 -16.56 -10.88
C VAL A 319 -2.06 -15.11 -10.61
N ARG A 320 -1.61 -14.38 -11.63
CA ARG A 320 -1.29 -12.95 -11.53
C ARG A 320 -2.53 -12.11 -11.19
N CYS A 321 -3.68 -12.42 -11.79
CA CYS A 321 -4.96 -11.77 -11.48
C CYS A 321 -5.38 -12.02 -10.02
N ILE A 322 -5.33 -13.28 -9.56
CA ILE A 322 -5.64 -13.65 -8.18
C ILE A 322 -4.67 -12.94 -7.22
N SER A 323 -3.38 -12.95 -7.53
CA SER A 323 -2.35 -12.27 -6.74
C SER A 323 -2.59 -10.75 -6.65
N THR A 324 -3.11 -10.13 -7.72
CA THR A 324 -3.50 -8.71 -7.71
C THR A 324 -4.63 -8.44 -6.71
N VAL A 325 -5.62 -9.32 -6.61
CA VAL A 325 -6.69 -9.20 -5.61
C VAL A 325 -6.13 -9.34 -4.19
N PHE A 326 -5.24 -10.31 -3.96
CA PHE A 326 -4.54 -10.44 -2.68
C PHE A 326 -3.71 -9.20 -2.34
N TYR A 327 -2.96 -8.66 -3.30
CA TYR A 327 -2.21 -7.42 -3.13
C TYR A 327 -3.11 -6.29 -2.63
N ILE A 328 -4.23 -6.05 -3.31
CA ILE A 328 -5.18 -4.99 -2.94
C ILE A 328 -5.74 -5.24 -1.53
N GLY A 329 -6.08 -6.48 -1.22
CA GLY A 329 -6.60 -6.86 0.11
C GLY A 329 -5.61 -6.57 1.23
N PHE A 330 -4.40 -7.12 1.14
CA PHE A 330 -3.36 -6.94 2.16
C PHE A 330 -2.86 -5.50 2.26
N TYR A 331 -2.64 -4.83 1.16
CA TYR A 331 -2.27 -3.41 1.11
C TYR A 331 -3.27 -2.55 1.90
N ASN A 332 -4.57 -2.70 1.62
CA ASN A 332 -5.60 -1.92 2.30
C ASN A 332 -5.83 -2.34 3.75
N LEU A 333 -5.60 -3.62 4.09
CA LEU A 333 -5.63 -4.10 5.46
C LEU A 333 -4.57 -3.38 6.30
N ILE A 334 -3.35 -3.27 5.80
CA ILE A 334 -2.25 -2.59 6.49
C ILE A 334 -2.56 -1.10 6.68
N ILE A 335 -3.08 -0.43 5.64
CA ILE A 335 -3.51 0.97 5.77
C ILE A 335 -4.58 1.12 6.86
N ASN A 336 -5.61 0.29 6.86
CA ASN A 336 -6.66 0.35 7.86
C ASN A 336 -6.20 0.02 9.28
N PHE A 337 -5.17 -0.80 9.42
CA PHE A 337 -4.57 -1.14 10.71
C PHE A 337 -3.76 0.02 11.28
N ILE A 338 -2.90 0.66 10.45
CA ILE A 338 -1.98 1.73 10.90
C ILE A 338 -2.67 3.09 10.94
N TYR A 339 -3.58 3.37 9.99
CA TYR A 339 -4.27 4.65 9.85
C TYR A 339 -5.79 4.47 9.75
N PRO A 340 -6.47 4.07 10.84
CA PRO A 340 -7.93 3.87 10.86
C PRO A 340 -8.69 5.21 10.95
N LYS A 341 -8.45 6.14 10.01
CA LYS A 341 -9.13 7.44 9.95
C LYS A 341 -10.65 7.24 9.92
N TYR A 342 -11.38 8.03 10.69
CA TYR A 342 -12.83 7.97 10.89
C TYR A 342 -13.36 6.69 11.57
N LYS A 343 -12.51 5.79 12.07
CA LYS A 343 -12.96 4.75 12.99
C LYS A 343 -13.38 5.41 14.31
N LYS A 344 -14.55 5.07 14.81
CA LYS A 344 -15.13 5.66 16.01
C LYS A 344 -15.03 4.69 17.17
N VAL A 345 -14.86 5.26 18.35
CA VAL A 345 -14.85 4.53 19.62
C VAL A 345 -15.77 5.23 20.63
N LYS A 346 -16.42 4.44 21.45
CA LYS A 346 -17.10 4.91 22.65
C LYS A 346 -16.11 4.81 23.80
N ILE A 347 -15.89 5.89 24.52
CA ILE A 347 -15.02 5.98 25.68
C ILE A 347 -15.93 6.10 26.91
N GLU A 348 -15.84 5.14 27.79
CA GLU A 348 -16.53 5.12 29.08
C GLU A 348 -15.52 5.39 30.18
N ILE A 349 -15.77 6.40 31.00
CA ILE A 349 -14.86 6.89 32.02
C ILE A 349 -15.48 6.67 33.38
N TYR A 350 -14.82 5.87 34.19
CA TYR A 350 -15.19 5.58 35.58
C TYR A 350 -14.16 6.23 36.50
N SER A 351 -14.62 7.16 37.34
CA SER A 351 -13.75 7.92 38.23
C SER A 351 -14.53 8.39 39.47
N SER A 352 -13.85 8.55 40.57
CA SER A 352 -14.40 9.22 41.75
C SER A 352 -14.46 10.76 41.58
N LYS A 353 -13.76 11.30 40.51
CA LYS A 353 -13.65 12.73 40.25
C LYS A 353 -14.40 13.16 38.99
N ILE A 354 -15.60 12.60 38.76
CA ILE A 354 -16.40 12.85 37.53
C ILE A 354 -16.64 14.36 37.34
N ASN A 355 -16.98 15.09 38.42
CA ASN A 355 -17.25 16.52 38.31
C ASN A 355 -16.01 17.33 37.92
N ASP A 356 -14.84 16.96 38.42
CA ASP A 356 -13.58 17.62 38.08
C ASP A 356 -13.21 17.37 36.61
N ILE A 357 -13.45 16.14 36.12
CA ILE A 357 -13.26 15.80 34.71
C ILE A 357 -14.22 16.63 33.84
N CYS A 358 -15.48 16.78 34.22
CA CYS A 358 -16.44 17.61 33.49
C CYS A 358 -16.03 19.08 33.45
N ILE A 359 -15.50 19.64 34.56
CA ILE A 359 -14.97 20.99 34.62
C ILE A 359 -13.75 21.11 33.68
N HIS A 360 -12.84 20.14 33.74
CA HIS A 360 -11.68 20.12 32.87
C HIS A 360 -12.09 20.08 31.40
N PHE A 361 -13.06 19.23 31.01
CA PHE A 361 -13.57 19.17 29.64
C PHE A 361 -14.17 20.50 29.16
N LYS A 362 -14.85 21.24 30.05
CA LYS A 362 -15.32 22.59 29.75
C LYS A 362 -14.15 23.58 29.55
N ASN A 363 -13.13 23.51 30.38
CA ASN A 363 -11.98 24.42 30.33
C ASN A 363 -11.14 24.22 29.07
N ILE A 364 -11.00 22.99 28.56
CA ILE A 364 -10.28 22.69 27.34
C ILE A 364 -11.16 22.79 26.08
N ASN A 365 -12.41 23.24 26.20
CA ASN A 365 -13.39 23.22 25.12
C ASN A 365 -13.43 21.85 24.42
N TYR A 366 -13.72 20.80 25.21
CA TYR A 366 -13.79 19.43 24.68
C TYR A 366 -14.73 19.35 23.47
N TRP A 367 -14.25 18.81 22.37
CA TRP A 367 -14.83 18.94 21.02
C TRP A 367 -15.87 17.87 20.66
N HIS A 368 -16.10 16.89 21.52
CA HIS A 368 -17.15 15.90 21.35
C HIS A 368 -18.23 16.04 22.41
N ALA A 369 -19.44 15.62 22.05
CA ALA A 369 -20.51 15.52 23.04
C ALA A 369 -20.21 14.38 24.02
N TYR A 370 -20.53 14.60 25.29
CA TYR A 370 -20.45 13.58 26.33
C TYR A 370 -21.71 13.58 27.19
N SER A 371 -22.02 12.42 27.76
CA SER A 371 -23.15 12.21 28.65
C SER A 371 -22.66 11.71 30.01
N ILE A 372 -23.31 12.12 31.06
CA ILE A 372 -23.11 11.60 32.43
C ILE A 372 -24.24 10.60 32.68
N ILE A 373 -23.88 9.35 32.96
CA ILE A 373 -24.83 8.27 33.21
C ILE A 373 -24.71 7.87 34.68
N LYS A 374 -25.83 7.96 35.40
CA LYS A 374 -25.96 7.45 36.75
C LYS A 374 -26.13 5.93 36.73
N GLN A 375 -25.47 5.23 37.62
CA GLN A 375 -25.52 3.80 37.77
C GLN A 375 -25.36 3.39 39.23
N THR A 376 -25.80 2.20 39.61
CA THR A 376 -25.59 1.64 40.94
C THR A 376 -24.53 0.54 40.84
N SER A 377 -23.54 0.61 41.72
CA SER A 377 -22.52 -0.42 41.81
C SER A 377 -23.15 -1.72 42.34
N GLY A 378 -23.01 -2.80 41.58
CA GLY A 378 -23.52 -4.11 42.03
C GLY A 378 -22.82 -4.64 43.28
N PHE A 379 -21.57 -4.25 43.51
CA PHE A 379 -20.81 -4.71 44.68
C PHE A 379 -21.06 -3.84 45.92
N THR A 380 -21.00 -2.51 45.79
CA THR A 380 -21.12 -1.59 46.95
C THR A 380 -22.57 -1.13 47.16
N GLN A 381 -23.47 -1.35 46.24
CA GLN A 381 -24.86 -0.84 46.20
C GLN A 381 -24.94 0.70 46.28
N GLN A 382 -23.82 1.40 46.02
CA GLN A 382 -23.77 2.84 46.05
C GLN A 382 -24.04 3.41 44.64
N GLU A 383 -24.69 4.56 44.58
CA GLU A 383 -24.84 5.34 43.34
C GLU A 383 -23.50 5.94 42.95
N ASN A 384 -23.12 5.74 41.69
CA ASN A 384 -21.99 6.41 41.10
C ASN A 384 -22.36 6.90 39.70
N SER A 385 -21.47 7.65 39.06
CA SER A 385 -21.68 8.16 37.72
C SER A 385 -20.49 7.77 36.81
N ARG A 386 -20.76 7.62 35.53
CA ARG A 386 -19.72 7.50 34.51
C ARG A 386 -19.94 8.53 33.41
N ILE A 387 -18.87 8.92 32.72
CA ILE A 387 -18.96 9.74 31.52
C ILE A 387 -18.88 8.80 30.31
N GLU A 388 -19.77 9.01 29.36
CA GLU A 388 -19.69 8.38 28.04
C GLU A 388 -19.52 9.43 26.96
N THR A 389 -18.57 9.20 26.06
CA THR A 389 -18.35 10.05 24.87
C THR A 389 -17.99 9.18 23.67
N ILE A 390 -18.34 9.66 22.49
CA ILE A 390 -17.93 9.02 21.24
C ILE A 390 -16.91 9.92 20.58
N ALA A 391 -15.75 9.35 20.27
CA ALA A 391 -14.61 10.03 19.67
C ALA A 391 -14.05 9.27 18.49
N LEU A 392 -13.11 9.86 17.76
CA LEU A 392 -12.35 9.14 16.74
C LEU A 392 -11.25 8.30 17.39
N PHE A 393 -10.99 7.13 16.82
CA PHE A 393 -9.94 6.24 17.32
C PHE A 393 -8.57 6.93 17.41
N LEU A 394 -8.26 7.82 16.46
CA LEU A 394 -6.99 8.55 16.45
C LEU A 394 -6.89 9.59 17.57
N GLU A 395 -8.02 10.06 18.13
CA GLU A 395 -8.07 11.06 19.21
C GLU A 395 -8.04 10.42 20.62
N GLN A 396 -8.26 9.10 20.70
CA GLN A 396 -8.40 8.42 22.00
C GLN A 396 -7.22 8.69 22.94
N ASN A 397 -5.98 8.61 22.42
CA ASN A 397 -4.79 8.79 23.27
C ASN A 397 -4.64 10.23 23.82
N GLU A 398 -5.12 11.22 23.08
CA GLU A 398 -5.18 12.61 23.56
C GLU A 398 -6.23 12.74 24.66
N ILE A 399 -7.42 12.20 24.42
CA ILE A 399 -8.52 12.21 25.39
C ILE A 399 -8.13 11.49 26.69
N LEU A 400 -7.50 10.31 26.58
CA LEU A 400 -7.02 9.57 27.73
C LEU A 400 -5.99 10.37 28.54
N ARG A 401 -5.06 11.06 27.88
CA ARG A 401 -4.09 11.94 28.55
C ARG A 401 -4.76 13.08 29.30
N GLU A 402 -5.76 13.71 28.71
CA GLU A 402 -6.51 14.80 29.36
C GLU A 402 -7.27 14.31 30.58
N ILE A 403 -7.87 13.11 30.55
CA ILE A 403 -8.53 12.50 31.71
C ILE A 403 -7.54 12.19 32.83
N HIS A 404 -6.40 11.56 32.47
CA HIS A 404 -5.39 11.17 33.44
C HIS A 404 -4.66 12.38 34.10
N LYS A 405 -4.70 13.58 33.51
CA LYS A 405 -4.23 14.82 34.19
C LYS A 405 -5.08 15.16 35.42
N VAL A 406 -6.38 14.81 35.38
CA VAL A 406 -7.32 15.08 36.46
C VAL A 406 -7.37 13.94 37.47
N ASP A 407 -7.49 12.72 36.94
CA ASP A 407 -7.52 11.50 37.73
C ASP A 407 -6.65 10.39 37.09
N PRO A 408 -5.41 10.22 37.59
CA PRO A 408 -4.51 9.16 37.14
C PRO A 408 -5.03 7.73 37.42
N LYS A 409 -6.01 7.59 38.32
CA LYS A 409 -6.61 6.30 38.70
C LYS A 409 -7.94 6.02 37.97
N ALA A 410 -8.37 6.92 37.10
CA ALA A 410 -9.58 6.71 36.32
C ALA A 410 -9.51 5.40 35.51
N TRP A 411 -10.56 4.58 35.63
CA TRP A 411 -10.71 3.39 34.77
C TRP A 411 -11.47 3.77 33.51
N ILE A 412 -10.87 3.43 32.36
CA ILE A 412 -11.40 3.86 31.06
C ILE A 412 -11.59 2.63 30.19
N ASN A 413 -12.81 2.47 29.67
CA ASN A 413 -13.17 1.42 28.73
C ASN A 413 -13.33 2.03 27.34
N VAL A 414 -12.65 1.47 26.32
CA VAL A 414 -12.71 1.93 24.93
C VAL A 414 -13.36 0.84 24.06
N ILE A 415 -14.55 1.12 23.59
CA ILE A 415 -15.37 0.16 22.83
C ILE A 415 -15.46 0.61 21.37
N PRO A 416 -15.13 -0.25 20.40
CA PRO A 416 -15.31 0.06 18.99
C PRO A 416 -16.78 0.33 18.63
N VAL A 417 -17.05 1.40 17.90
CA VAL A 417 -18.38 1.75 17.41
C VAL A 417 -18.45 1.47 15.91
N LEU A 418 -19.40 0.65 15.50
CA LEU A 418 -19.56 0.26 14.10
C LEU A 418 -20.01 1.45 13.23
N ASN A 419 -20.99 2.22 13.70
CA ASN A 419 -21.53 3.34 12.96
C ASN A 419 -22.16 4.40 13.88
N VAL A 420 -22.07 5.64 13.49
CA VAL A 420 -22.79 6.77 14.12
C VAL A 420 -23.51 7.51 13.01
N LYS A 421 -24.83 7.59 13.11
CA LYS A 421 -25.68 8.39 12.20
C LYS A 421 -25.88 9.77 12.84
N GLY A 422 -25.65 10.83 12.09
CA GLY A 422 -25.80 12.22 12.55
C GLY A 422 -24.54 13.05 12.39
N LYS A 423 -24.61 14.33 12.80
CA LYS A 423 -23.46 15.25 12.77
C LYS A 423 -22.41 14.80 13.80
N PHE A 424 -21.18 14.64 13.37
CA PHE A 424 -20.05 14.23 14.20
C PHE A 424 -18.85 15.12 13.89
N ASN A 425 -18.22 15.67 14.92
CA ASN A 425 -17.05 16.54 14.74
C ASN A 425 -15.82 15.71 14.35
N THR A 426 -15.17 16.07 13.25
CA THR A 426 -13.97 15.40 12.71
C THR A 426 -12.81 16.38 12.49
N GLN A 427 -12.96 17.64 12.91
CA GLN A 427 -12.02 18.74 12.58
C GLN A 427 -10.57 18.47 13.03
N LYS A 428 -10.37 17.79 14.16
CA LYS A 428 -9.02 17.50 14.66
C LYS A 428 -8.23 16.50 13.82
N VAL A 429 -8.89 15.67 13.01
CA VAL A 429 -8.23 14.68 12.15
C VAL A 429 -8.32 15.03 10.67
N GLU A 430 -8.98 16.13 10.34
CA GLU A 430 -9.04 16.71 9.00
C GLU A 430 -7.93 17.69 8.74
#